data_35176d7bc670688dbcae05ed6a803283
#
_entry.id   35176d7bc670688dbcae05ed6a803283
#
_cell.length_a   1.000
_cell.length_b   1.000
_cell.length_c   1.000
_cell.angle_alpha   90.00
_cell.angle_beta   90.00
_cell.angle_gamma   90.00
#
_symmetry.space_group_name_H-M   'P 1'
#
loop_
_entity.id
_entity.type
_entity.pdbx_description
1 polymer ?
#
loop_
_entity_poly.entity_id
_entity_poly.type
_entity_poly.pdbx_seq_one_letter_code
_entity_poly.pdbx_strand_id
1 'polypeptide(L)'
;MDFRNVIESFEGAIIQIATQTGTGTGFYVKQYDLIVTNDHVVDKNAEVSIAGKNFDKRLARVWYTDRKHDLAFIAPPDDIELPEVKLGKYEGIKQGDEVVALGHPFDLIYTATQGVISKVDRIRSGLKYIQVDAAINPGNSGGPLVNNDGEVLGVNSFIIKGGDNLGFALPVSYLRTALELYAPHRGEPSTRCHSCDFLVLSSNI
;
A
#
# COMPACT_ATOMS: atom_id res chain seq x y z
N MET A 1 -3.40 -20.62 7.28
CA MET A 1 -3.10 -20.05 8.64
C MET A 1 -4.39 -19.40 9.15
N ASP A 2 -4.64 -19.27 10.45
CA ASP A 2 -5.80 -18.51 10.93
C ASP A 2 -5.52 -17.00 10.73
N PHE A 3 -6.47 -16.24 10.23
CA PHE A 3 -6.32 -14.79 10.05
C PHE A 3 -5.94 -14.05 11.33
N ARG A 4 -6.27 -14.58 12.49
CA ARG A 4 -5.84 -14.02 13.77
C ARG A 4 -4.29 -13.93 13.83
N ASN A 5 -3.60 -15.00 13.50
CA ASN A 5 -2.14 -15.03 13.48
C ASN A 5 -1.56 -14.13 12.38
N VAL A 6 -2.23 -14.07 11.22
CA VAL A 6 -1.85 -13.16 10.12
C VAL A 6 -1.95 -11.72 10.58
N ILE A 7 -3.09 -11.32 11.16
CA ILE A 7 -3.32 -9.96 11.66
C ILE A 7 -2.25 -9.58 12.69
N GLU A 8 -1.99 -10.43 13.68
CA GLU A 8 -0.98 -10.17 14.71
C GLU A 8 0.44 -10.00 14.10
N SER A 9 0.80 -10.80 13.10
CA SER A 9 2.12 -10.73 12.46
C SER A 9 2.36 -9.44 11.66
N PHE A 10 1.31 -8.81 11.16
CA PHE A 10 1.40 -7.58 10.37
C PHE A 10 1.42 -6.31 11.21
N GLU A 11 0.98 -6.34 12.47
CA GLU A 11 0.74 -5.14 13.28
C GLU A 11 1.97 -4.20 13.36
N GLY A 12 3.18 -4.76 13.48
CA GLY A 12 4.42 -3.98 13.52
C GLY A 12 4.89 -3.44 12.15
N ALA A 13 4.39 -4.02 11.05
CA ALA A 13 4.74 -3.62 9.69
C ALA A 13 3.77 -2.61 9.09
N ILE A 14 2.60 -2.40 9.72
CA ILE A 14 1.58 -1.45 9.26
C ILE A 14 1.87 -0.07 9.85
N ILE A 15 1.89 0.92 8.96
CA ILE A 15 2.30 2.29 9.24
C ILE A 15 1.13 3.22 8.99
N GLN A 16 0.78 4.03 9.97
CA GLN A 16 -0.13 5.15 9.78
C GLN A 16 0.58 6.26 9.02
N ILE A 17 -0.08 6.83 8.02
CA ILE A 17 0.42 7.96 7.25
C ILE A 17 -0.59 9.09 7.38
N ALA A 18 -0.09 10.29 7.70
CA ALA A 18 -0.92 11.48 7.83
C ALA A 18 -0.32 12.66 7.05
N THR A 19 -1.21 13.40 6.40
CA THR A 19 -0.96 14.69 5.74
C THR A 19 -1.86 15.76 6.35
N GLN A 20 -1.81 16.98 5.83
CA GLN A 20 -2.73 18.03 6.24
C GLN A 20 -4.18 17.79 5.78
N THR A 21 -4.37 16.97 4.75
CA THR A 21 -5.65 16.73 4.07
C THR A 21 -6.31 15.43 4.48
N GLY A 22 -5.60 14.51 5.13
CA GLY A 22 -6.15 13.21 5.52
C GLY A 22 -5.13 12.22 6.06
N THR A 23 -5.63 11.03 6.34
CA THR A 23 -4.85 9.90 6.83
C THR A 23 -5.01 8.70 5.92
N GLY A 24 -4.02 7.84 5.91
CA GLY A 24 -4.02 6.55 5.21
C GLY A 24 -3.07 5.57 5.88
N THR A 25 -2.81 4.49 5.19
CA THR A 25 -1.97 3.40 5.66
C THR A 25 -0.83 3.15 4.69
N GLY A 26 0.27 2.66 5.20
CA GLY A 26 1.34 2.03 4.43
C GLY A 26 1.80 0.75 5.09
N PHE A 27 2.64 0.01 4.42
CA PHE A 27 3.27 -1.19 4.96
C PHE A 27 4.72 -1.30 4.50
N TYR A 28 5.55 -1.87 5.37
CA TYR A 28 6.98 -1.96 5.13
C TYR A 28 7.35 -3.19 4.31
N VAL A 29 8.15 -3.00 3.25
CA VAL A 29 8.67 -4.06 2.39
C VAL A 29 10.19 -4.13 2.55
N LYS A 30 10.66 -5.04 3.41
CA LYS A 30 12.07 -5.17 3.84
C LYS A 30 13.03 -5.36 2.67
N GLN A 31 12.68 -6.19 1.67
CA GLN A 31 13.53 -6.46 0.51
C GLN A 31 13.99 -5.17 -0.21
N TYR A 32 13.14 -4.15 -0.21
CA TYR A 32 13.41 -2.86 -0.86
C TYR A 32 13.69 -1.75 0.14
N ASP A 33 13.51 -2.01 1.44
CA ASP A 33 13.61 -1.07 2.54
C ASP A 33 12.79 0.20 2.28
N LEU A 34 11.50 -0.01 2.01
CA LEU A 34 10.53 1.00 1.65
C LEU A 34 9.21 0.79 2.38
N ILE A 35 8.54 1.89 2.74
CA ILE A 35 7.12 1.88 3.08
C ILE A 35 6.32 2.13 1.80
N VAL A 36 5.41 1.22 1.48
CA VAL A 36 4.49 1.30 0.34
C VAL A 36 3.17 1.91 0.78
N THR A 37 2.60 2.79 -0.03
CA THR A 37 1.26 3.37 0.14
C THR A 37 0.68 3.80 -1.21
N ASN A 38 -0.49 4.45 -1.21
CA ASN A 38 -1.05 5.08 -2.41
C ASN A 38 -0.51 6.50 -2.66
N ASP A 39 -0.45 6.93 -3.93
CA ASP A 39 -0.11 8.30 -4.33
C ASP A 39 -1.10 9.32 -3.76
N HIS A 40 -2.40 9.01 -3.77
CA HIS A 40 -3.42 9.90 -3.21
C HIS A 40 -3.30 10.06 -1.69
N VAL A 41 -2.70 9.12 -0.95
CA VAL A 41 -2.46 9.22 0.50
C VAL A 41 -1.37 10.25 0.79
N VAL A 42 -0.30 10.29 -0.01
CA VAL A 42 0.77 11.28 0.16
C VAL A 42 0.42 12.66 -0.40
N ASP A 43 -0.60 12.75 -1.25
CA ASP A 43 -1.21 14.00 -1.75
C ASP A 43 -0.17 15.06 -2.19
N LYS A 44 0.79 14.65 -3.02
CA LYS A 44 1.88 15.51 -3.54
C LYS A 44 2.85 16.07 -2.48
N ASN A 45 2.73 15.69 -1.22
CA ASN A 45 3.68 16.10 -0.19
C ASN A 45 5.04 15.43 -0.42
N ALA A 46 6.12 16.20 -0.26
CA ALA A 46 7.48 15.68 -0.29
C ALA A 46 7.86 14.94 1.00
N GLU A 47 7.17 15.26 2.08
CA GLU A 47 7.29 14.62 3.39
C GLU A 47 5.90 14.42 3.97
N VAL A 48 5.72 13.32 4.67
CA VAL A 48 4.49 12.95 5.35
C VAL A 48 4.79 12.55 6.80
N SER A 49 3.79 12.64 7.65
CA SER A 49 3.90 12.14 9.00
C SER A 49 3.64 10.64 9.02
N ILE A 50 4.53 9.87 9.63
CA ILE A 50 4.37 8.43 9.83
C ILE A 50 4.34 8.10 11.33
N ALA A 51 3.59 7.06 11.69
CA ALA A 51 3.59 6.46 13.03
C ALA A 51 3.34 4.96 12.92
N GLY A 52 3.86 4.18 13.85
CA GLY A 52 3.70 2.73 13.89
C GLY A 52 3.67 2.20 15.31
N LYS A 53 3.40 0.90 15.46
CA LYS A 53 3.35 0.25 16.78
C LYS A 53 4.62 0.48 17.61
N ASN A 54 5.78 0.48 16.95
CA ASN A 54 7.08 0.46 17.59
C ASN A 54 7.80 1.82 17.56
N PHE A 55 7.16 2.87 17.05
CA PHE A 55 7.74 4.21 17.00
C PHE A 55 6.69 5.31 17.02
N ASP A 56 7.06 6.43 17.63
CA ASP A 56 6.23 7.62 17.71
C ASP A 56 6.19 8.38 16.38
N LYS A 57 5.21 9.26 16.27
CA LYS A 57 4.99 10.13 15.13
C LYS A 57 6.26 10.90 14.73
N ARG A 58 6.64 10.78 13.45
CA ARG A 58 7.79 11.48 12.85
C ARG A 58 7.55 11.83 11.39
N LEU A 59 8.36 12.72 10.83
CA LEU A 59 8.35 13.03 9.40
C LEU A 59 9.17 11.99 8.63
N ALA A 60 8.68 11.62 7.45
CA ALA A 60 9.37 10.73 6.53
C ALA A 60 9.27 11.26 5.10
N ARG A 61 10.34 11.11 4.34
CA ARG A 61 10.44 11.58 2.96
C ARG A 61 9.69 10.67 2.01
N VAL A 62 8.94 11.27 1.09
CA VAL A 62 8.35 10.57 -0.06
C VAL A 62 9.41 10.52 -1.17
N TRP A 63 9.84 9.31 -1.53
CA TRP A 63 10.89 9.11 -2.53
C TRP A 63 10.35 8.91 -3.94
N TYR A 64 9.15 8.34 -4.06
CA TYR A 64 8.56 7.99 -5.34
C TYR A 64 7.05 8.16 -5.32
N THR A 65 6.49 8.59 -6.45
CA THR A 65 5.04 8.61 -6.68
C THR A 65 4.72 8.18 -8.11
N ASP A 66 3.75 7.29 -8.25
CA ASP A 66 3.21 6.83 -9.52
C ASP A 66 1.70 7.07 -9.54
N ARG A 67 1.31 8.15 -10.18
CA ARG A 67 -0.09 8.56 -10.27
C ARG A 67 -0.94 7.60 -11.09
N LYS A 68 -0.36 6.93 -12.09
CA LYS A 68 -1.08 5.99 -12.95
C LYS A 68 -1.54 4.77 -12.17
N HIS A 69 -0.67 4.21 -11.36
CA HIS A 69 -0.96 3.04 -10.53
C HIS A 69 -1.38 3.39 -9.11
N ASP A 70 -1.46 4.69 -8.78
CA ASP A 70 -1.78 5.16 -7.43
C ASP A 70 -0.86 4.55 -6.37
N LEU A 71 0.46 4.58 -6.60
CA LEU A 71 1.48 4.07 -5.69
C LEU A 71 2.44 5.19 -5.25
N ALA A 72 2.90 5.09 -4.01
CA ALA A 72 3.99 5.92 -3.48
C ALA A 72 4.91 5.12 -2.57
N PHE A 73 6.19 5.49 -2.53
CA PHE A 73 7.20 4.90 -1.65
C PHE A 73 7.78 5.96 -0.73
N ILE A 74 7.86 5.60 0.55
CA ILE A 74 8.27 6.49 1.64
C ILE A 74 9.49 5.87 2.33
N ALA A 75 10.42 6.72 2.77
CA ALA A 75 11.56 6.30 3.58
C ALA A 75 11.09 5.67 4.91
N PRO A 76 11.58 4.48 5.28
CA PRO A 76 11.34 3.94 6.61
C PRO A 76 12.16 4.71 7.67
N PRO A 77 11.85 4.58 8.97
CA PRO A 77 12.70 5.09 10.03
C PRO A 77 14.04 4.33 10.08
N ASP A 78 15.15 5.07 10.19
CA ASP A 78 16.51 4.51 10.17
C ASP A 78 16.92 3.82 11.48
N ASP A 79 16.23 4.13 12.58
CA ASP A 79 16.57 3.74 13.95
C ASP A 79 15.73 2.56 14.49
N ILE A 80 14.88 1.96 13.63
CA ILE A 80 13.92 0.93 14.05
C ILE A 80 13.87 -0.19 13.03
N GLU A 81 13.98 -1.43 13.49
CA GLU A 81 13.75 -2.59 12.67
C GLU A 81 12.24 -2.86 12.57
N LEU A 82 11.71 -2.80 11.35
CA LEU A 82 10.32 -3.12 11.05
C LEU A 82 10.19 -4.58 10.61
N PRO A 83 9.10 -5.28 10.99
CA PRO A 83 8.85 -6.65 10.55
C PRO A 83 8.70 -6.74 9.03
N GLU A 84 9.16 -7.83 8.46
CA GLU A 84 9.03 -8.12 7.03
C GLU A 84 7.61 -8.55 6.69
N VAL A 85 7.07 -8.03 5.59
CA VAL A 85 5.87 -8.56 4.95
C VAL A 85 6.25 -9.34 3.69
N LYS A 86 5.57 -10.46 3.45
CA LYS A 86 5.77 -11.28 2.26
C LYS A 86 4.86 -10.82 1.15
N LEU A 87 5.41 -10.43 0.00
CA LEU A 87 4.64 -10.17 -1.20
C LEU A 87 4.23 -11.50 -1.86
N GLY A 88 2.94 -11.71 -2.05
CA GLY A 88 2.37 -12.88 -2.71
C GLY A 88 2.54 -12.85 -4.23
N LYS A 89 1.83 -13.76 -4.90
CA LYS A 89 1.74 -13.82 -6.36
C LYS A 89 0.32 -13.50 -6.78
N TYR A 90 0.19 -12.78 -7.89
CA TYR A 90 -1.12 -12.50 -8.46
C TYR A 90 -1.72 -13.74 -9.16
N GLU A 91 -0.85 -14.56 -9.73
CA GLU A 91 -1.23 -15.81 -10.38
C GLU A 91 -1.72 -16.82 -9.35
N GLY A 92 -2.89 -17.38 -9.62
CA GLY A 92 -3.52 -18.35 -8.72
C GLY A 92 -4.58 -17.79 -7.78
N ILE A 93 -4.72 -16.47 -7.67
CA ILE A 93 -5.83 -15.82 -6.95
C ILE A 93 -7.15 -16.17 -7.63
N LYS A 94 -8.16 -16.54 -6.83
CA LYS A 94 -9.50 -16.94 -7.32
C LYS A 94 -10.60 -16.14 -6.64
N GLN A 95 -11.70 -15.99 -7.34
CA GLN A 95 -12.96 -15.52 -6.75
C GLN A 95 -13.39 -16.47 -5.63
N GLY A 96 -13.73 -15.92 -4.47
CA GLY A 96 -14.06 -16.67 -3.27
C GLY A 96 -12.90 -16.90 -2.31
N ASP A 97 -11.65 -16.62 -2.70
CA ASP A 97 -10.52 -16.69 -1.78
C ASP A 97 -10.71 -15.69 -0.64
N GLU A 98 -10.49 -16.15 0.60
CA GLU A 98 -10.57 -15.30 1.78
C GLU A 98 -9.40 -14.34 1.86
N VAL A 99 -9.68 -13.09 2.27
CA VAL A 99 -8.70 -12.01 2.40
C VAL A 99 -8.99 -11.14 3.61
N VAL A 100 -7.96 -10.45 4.09
CA VAL A 100 -8.08 -9.41 5.10
C VAL A 100 -7.44 -8.12 4.58
N ALA A 101 -8.15 -7.00 4.72
CA ALA A 101 -7.62 -5.67 4.48
C ALA A 101 -7.18 -5.08 5.82
N LEU A 102 -5.92 -4.62 5.88
CA LEU A 102 -5.29 -4.08 7.08
C LEU A 102 -5.06 -2.58 6.94
N GLY A 103 -5.20 -1.83 8.04
CA GLY A 103 -4.97 -0.41 8.04
C GLY A 103 -5.20 0.31 9.37
N HIS A 104 -5.12 1.65 9.33
CA HIS A 104 -5.38 2.58 10.44
C HIS A 104 -6.52 3.55 10.08
N PRO A 105 -7.79 3.08 10.00
CA PRO A 105 -8.90 3.95 9.65
C PRO A 105 -9.23 4.94 10.77
N PHE A 106 -9.54 6.19 10.42
CA PHE A 106 -10.11 7.22 11.32
C PHE A 106 -9.36 7.42 12.65
N ASP A 107 -8.02 7.43 12.62
CA ASP A 107 -7.18 7.50 13.84
C ASP A 107 -7.38 6.32 14.81
N LEU A 108 -8.11 5.29 14.40
CA LEU A 108 -8.22 4.04 15.15
C LEU A 108 -6.91 3.25 14.99
N ILE A 109 -6.46 2.69 16.10
CA ILE A 109 -5.27 1.83 16.12
C ILE A 109 -5.58 0.57 15.32
N TYR A 110 -4.68 0.22 14.41
CA TYR A 110 -4.62 -1.03 13.67
C TYR A 110 -5.95 -1.81 13.54
N THR A 111 -6.54 -1.75 12.38
CA THR A 111 -7.85 -2.37 12.09
C THR A 111 -7.72 -3.39 10.97
N ALA A 112 -8.43 -4.50 11.13
CA ALA A 112 -8.53 -5.56 10.13
C ALA A 112 -9.99 -5.76 9.71
N THR A 113 -10.24 -5.82 8.40
CA THR A 113 -11.56 -6.15 7.86
C THR A 113 -11.44 -7.37 6.96
N GLN A 114 -12.14 -8.44 7.32
CA GLN A 114 -12.13 -9.71 6.58
C GLN A 114 -13.23 -9.75 5.54
N GLY A 115 -12.96 -10.42 4.42
CA GLY A 115 -13.93 -10.68 3.35
C GLY A 115 -13.38 -11.70 2.36
N VAL A 116 -13.93 -11.68 1.15
CA VAL A 116 -13.51 -12.56 0.05
C VAL A 116 -13.23 -11.76 -1.22
N ILE A 117 -12.46 -12.35 -2.12
CA ILE A 117 -12.27 -11.83 -3.46
C ILE A 117 -13.58 -12.00 -4.24
N SER A 118 -14.25 -10.90 -4.54
CA SER A 118 -15.50 -10.88 -5.31
C SER A 118 -15.24 -10.97 -6.81
N LYS A 119 -14.09 -10.44 -7.31
CA LYS A 119 -13.68 -10.51 -8.71
C LYS A 119 -12.17 -10.26 -8.82
N VAL A 120 -11.46 -11.10 -9.57
CA VAL A 120 -10.00 -10.98 -9.71
C VAL A 120 -9.59 -9.85 -10.66
N ASP A 121 -10.22 -9.77 -11.84
CA ASP A 121 -9.82 -8.87 -12.95
C ASP A 121 -10.88 -7.79 -13.21
N ARG A 122 -11.12 -6.89 -12.27
CA ARG A 122 -12.02 -5.78 -12.52
C ARG A 122 -11.28 -4.65 -13.22
N ILE A 123 -11.60 -4.38 -14.48
CA ILE A 123 -10.96 -3.30 -15.25
C ILE A 123 -11.59 -1.96 -14.89
N ARG A 124 -10.74 -0.97 -14.52
CA ARG A 124 -11.11 0.41 -14.30
C ARG A 124 -9.96 1.33 -14.74
N SER A 125 -10.28 2.35 -15.54
CA SER A 125 -9.28 3.29 -16.08
C SER A 125 -8.07 2.62 -16.75
N GLY A 126 -8.29 1.48 -17.40
CA GLY A 126 -7.25 0.72 -18.09
C GLY A 126 -6.38 -0.17 -17.18
N LEU A 127 -6.61 -0.19 -15.88
CA LEU A 127 -5.91 -1.05 -14.93
C LEU A 127 -6.83 -2.17 -14.43
N LYS A 128 -6.22 -3.31 -14.07
CA LYS A 128 -6.91 -4.40 -13.38
C LYS A 128 -6.88 -4.16 -11.89
N TYR A 129 -7.97 -4.49 -11.21
CA TYR A 129 -8.11 -4.44 -9.75
C TYR A 129 -8.67 -5.74 -9.21
N ILE A 130 -8.28 -6.08 -7.99
CA ILE A 130 -8.93 -7.11 -7.19
C ILE A 130 -10.12 -6.45 -6.51
N GLN A 131 -11.34 -6.92 -6.79
CA GLN A 131 -12.54 -6.48 -6.10
C GLN A 131 -12.79 -7.40 -4.89
N VAL A 132 -13.06 -6.80 -3.74
CA VAL A 132 -13.34 -7.50 -2.48
C VAL A 132 -14.62 -6.98 -1.84
N ASP A 133 -15.23 -7.78 -0.99
CA ASP A 133 -16.34 -7.38 -0.11
C ASP A 133 -15.87 -7.00 1.30
N ALA A 134 -14.59 -7.22 1.61
CA ALA A 134 -13.98 -6.66 2.82
C ALA A 134 -14.17 -5.14 2.85
N ALA A 135 -14.56 -4.59 4.00
CA ALA A 135 -14.84 -3.18 4.15
C ALA A 135 -13.54 -2.37 3.99
N ILE A 136 -13.39 -1.69 2.85
CA ILE A 136 -12.36 -0.68 2.61
C ILE A 136 -12.96 0.66 2.98
N ASN A 137 -12.34 1.35 3.93
CA ASN A 137 -12.78 2.66 4.43
C ASN A 137 -11.64 3.68 4.32
N PRO A 138 -11.95 4.99 4.37
CA PRO A 138 -10.91 6.00 4.53
C PRO A 138 -10.01 5.66 5.72
N GLY A 139 -8.68 5.61 5.47
CA GLY A 139 -7.69 5.15 6.42
C GLY A 139 -7.09 3.77 6.10
N ASN A 140 -7.83 2.85 5.46
CA ASN A 140 -7.25 1.59 4.96
C ASN A 140 -6.52 1.76 3.61
N SER A 141 -6.76 2.86 2.89
CA SER A 141 -6.08 3.15 1.62
C SER A 141 -4.56 3.15 1.79
N GLY A 142 -3.87 2.46 0.91
CA GLY A 142 -2.43 2.24 0.94
C GLY A 142 -1.99 1.05 1.80
N GLY A 143 -2.87 0.49 2.62
CA GLY A 143 -2.61 -0.72 3.39
C GLY A 143 -2.66 -1.99 2.53
N PRO A 144 -2.16 -3.12 3.03
CA PRO A 144 -2.13 -4.37 2.30
C PRO A 144 -3.48 -5.10 2.33
N LEU A 145 -3.80 -5.76 1.21
CA LEU A 145 -4.76 -6.85 1.12
C LEU A 145 -3.99 -8.16 1.25
N VAL A 146 -4.33 -9.00 2.24
CA VAL A 146 -3.53 -10.17 2.65
C VAL A 146 -4.37 -11.45 2.58
N ASN A 147 -3.77 -12.56 2.15
CA ASN A 147 -4.38 -13.88 2.15
C ASN A 147 -4.15 -14.65 3.47
N ASN A 148 -4.73 -15.85 3.59
CA ASN A 148 -4.58 -16.76 4.74
C ASN A 148 -3.14 -17.23 5.00
N ASP A 149 -2.26 -17.14 4.01
CA ASP A 149 -0.84 -17.53 4.13
C ASP A 149 0.05 -16.36 4.61
N GLY A 150 -0.55 -15.19 4.90
CA GLY A 150 0.18 -13.99 5.28
C GLY A 150 0.93 -13.34 4.12
N GLU A 151 0.42 -13.49 2.91
CA GLU A 151 1.02 -12.89 1.71
C GLU A 151 0.20 -11.69 1.23
N VAL A 152 0.87 -10.60 0.90
CA VAL A 152 0.23 -9.40 0.33
C VAL A 152 -0.16 -9.68 -1.12
N LEU A 153 -1.45 -9.63 -1.42
CA LEU A 153 -2.01 -9.82 -2.76
C LEU A 153 -2.21 -8.51 -3.51
N GLY A 154 -2.33 -7.40 -2.79
CA GLY A 154 -2.54 -6.08 -3.38
C GLY A 154 -2.45 -4.96 -2.37
N VAL A 155 -2.60 -3.72 -2.88
CA VAL A 155 -2.64 -2.48 -2.09
C VAL A 155 -4.07 -1.95 -2.11
N ASN A 156 -4.70 -1.82 -0.94
CA ASN A 156 -6.06 -1.27 -0.80
C ASN A 156 -6.09 0.15 -1.36
N SER A 157 -7.00 0.45 -2.28
CA SER A 157 -6.96 1.69 -3.05
C SER A 157 -8.21 2.54 -2.86
N PHE A 158 -9.38 2.05 -3.24
CA PHE A 158 -10.60 2.85 -3.21
C PHE A 158 -11.88 2.00 -3.05
N ILE A 159 -12.99 2.70 -2.80
CA ILE A 159 -14.35 2.16 -2.83
C ILE A 159 -15.18 2.85 -3.92
N ILE A 160 -16.23 2.19 -4.40
CA ILE A 160 -17.26 2.84 -5.20
C ILE A 160 -18.32 3.39 -4.24
N LYS A 161 -18.46 4.72 -4.18
CA LYS A 161 -19.50 5.37 -3.38
C LYS A 161 -20.89 4.98 -3.88
N GLY A 162 -21.76 4.58 -2.96
CA GLY A 162 -23.14 4.15 -3.26
C GLY A 162 -23.30 2.66 -3.58
N GLY A 163 -22.22 1.87 -3.52
CA GLY A 163 -22.26 0.41 -3.53
C GLY A 163 -21.81 -0.13 -2.19
N ASP A 164 -22.64 -0.96 -1.55
CA ASP A 164 -22.24 -1.63 -0.31
C ASP A 164 -21.16 -2.67 -0.62
N ASN A 165 -20.10 -2.68 0.18
CA ASN A 165 -19.02 -3.67 0.12
C ASN A 165 -18.35 -3.81 -1.26
N LEU A 166 -18.08 -2.69 -1.94
CA LEU A 166 -17.33 -2.65 -3.19
C LEU A 166 -15.93 -2.05 -2.98
N GLY A 167 -15.04 -2.82 -2.35
CA GLY A 167 -13.64 -2.48 -2.16
C GLY A 167 -12.77 -2.90 -3.35
N PHE A 168 -11.70 -2.15 -3.60
CA PHE A 168 -10.75 -2.41 -4.68
C PHE A 168 -9.32 -2.30 -4.18
N ALA A 169 -8.52 -3.30 -4.53
CA ALA A 169 -7.08 -3.30 -4.29
C ALA A 169 -6.32 -3.37 -5.63
N LEU A 170 -5.25 -2.60 -5.73
CA LEU A 170 -4.30 -2.71 -6.84
C LEU A 170 -3.53 -4.04 -6.69
N PRO A 171 -3.49 -4.93 -7.70
CA PRO A 171 -2.76 -6.18 -7.62
C PRO A 171 -1.28 -6.03 -7.29
N VAL A 172 -0.74 -6.96 -6.52
CA VAL A 172 0.68 -7.02 -6.14
C VAL A 172 1.64 -7.07 -7.34
N SER A 173 1.19 -7.53 -8.50
CA SER A 173 1.99 -7.53 -9.74
C SER A 173 2.40 -6.12 -10.17
N TYR A 174 1.50 -5.13 -10.08
CA TYR A 174 1.84 -3.72 -10.35
C TYR A 174 2.83 -3.17 -9.32
N LEU A 175 2.63 -3.50 -8.03
CA LEU A 175 3.56 -3.11 -6.97
C LEU A 175 4.96 -3.69 -7.21
N ARG A 176 5.08 -4.98 -7.55
CA ARG A 176 6.37 -5.60 -7.87
C ARG A 176 7.08 -4.89 -9.01
N THR A 177 6.38 -4.62 -10.11
CA THR A 177 6.95 -3.89 -11.25
C THR A 177 7.44 -2.50 -10.84
N ALA A 178 6.65 -1.76 -10.05
CA ALA A 178 7.04 -0.43 -9.57
C ALA A 178 8.27 -0.49 -8.64
N LEU A 179 8.32 -1.47 -7.73
CA LEU A 179 9.47 -1.68 -6.84
C LEU A 179 10.75 -2.03 -7.62
N GLU A 180 10.67 -2.93 -8.60
CA GLU A 180 11.81 -3.32 -9.45
C GLU A 180 12.34 -2.16 -10.29
N LEU A 181 11.45 -1.31 -10.82
CA LEU A 181 11.84 -0.12 -11.58
C LEU A 181 12.48 0.94 -10.70
N TYR A 182 12.03 1.08 -9.45
CA TYR A 182 12.53 2.09 -8.53
C TYR A 182 13.81 1.66 -7.78
N ALA A 183 13.97 0.39 -7.45
CA ALA A 183 15.07 -0.09 -6.60
C ALA A 183 16.48 0.37 -7.03
N PRO A 184 16.84 0.42 -8.35
CA PRO A 184 18.13 0.91 -8.82
C PRO A 184 18.38 2.40 -8.53
N HIS A 185 17.33 3.18 -8.27
CA HIS A 185 17.34 4.64 -8.14
C HIS A 185 17.06 5.12 -6.72
N ARG A 186 17.12 4.21 -5.76
CA ARG A 186 16.86 4.50 -4.35
C ARG A 186 17.81 5.59 -3.83
N GLY A 187 17.22 6.64 -3.23
CA GLY A 187 17.98 7.77 -2.68
C GLY A 187 18.39 8.84 -3.69
N GLU A 188 18.14 8.64 -4.98
CA GLU A 188 18.31 9.68 -5.99
C GLU A 188 17.14 10.69 -5.94
N PRO A 189 17.40 12.01 -6.11
CA PRO A 189 16.32 12.97 -6.22
C PRO A 189 15.47 12.65 -7.46
N SER A 190 14.27 12.13 -7.28
CA SER A 190 13.36 11.88 -8.40
C SER A 190 12.72 13.19 -8.83
N THR A 191 12.90 13.56 -10.10
CA THR A 191 12.08 14.59 -10.73
C THR A 191 10.69 13.99 -10.96
N ARG A 192 9.67 14.50 -10.26
CA ARG A 192 8.29 14.07 -10.44
C ARG A 192 7.83 14.41 -11.85
N CYS A 193 7.63 13.43 -12.69
CA CYS A 193 6.94 13.62 -13.96
C CYS A 193 5.44 13.41 -13.75
N HIS A 194 4.65 14.49 -13.81
CA HIS A 194 3.20 14.42 -13.67
C HIS A 194 2.48 13.89 -14.92
N SER A 195 3.18 13.73 -16.03
CA SER A 195 2.62 13.30 -17.32
C SER A 195 3.26 12.04 -17.91
N CYS A 196 4.30 11.49 -17.27
CA CYS A 196 5.04 10.36 -17.78
C CYS A 196 4.76 9.10 -16.97
N ASP A 197 4.67 7.97 -17.65
CA ASP A 197 4.52 6.65 -17.06
C ASP A 197 5.83 6.13 -16.42
N PHE A 198 6.91 6.93 -16.39
CA PHE A 198 8.24 6.54 -15.96
C PHE A 198 8.93 7.63 -15.15
N LEU A 199 9.78 7.21 -14.21
CA LEU A 199 10.79 8.06 -13.58
C LEU A 199 11.69 8.66 -14.65
N VAL A 200 11.68 9.97 -14.82
CA VAL A 200 12.71 10.65 -15.60
C VAL A 200 13.87 10.95 -14.65
N LEU A 201 14.89 10.14 -14.73
CA LEU A 201 16.18 10.46 -14.09
C LEU A 201 16.77 11.69 -14.78
N SER A 202 17.07 12.72 -14.02
CA SER A 202 17.89 13.80 -14.52
C SER A 202 19.30 13.25 -14.76
N SER A 203 19.62 12.91 -16.02
CA SER A 203 21.00 12.77 -16.43
C SER A 203 21.66 14.16 -16.28
N ASN A 204 22.46 14.32 -15.25
CA ASN A 204 23.39 15.44 -15.19
C ASN A 204 24.38 15.30 -16.34
N ILE A 205 24.29 16.22 -17.30
CA ILE A 205 25.42 16.59 -18.17
C ILE A 205 26.22 17.68 -17.48
#